data_411ed5949a6e642ca3c42d1163cf7a19
#
_entry.id   411ed5949a6e642ca3c42d1163cf7a19
#
_cell.length_a   1.000
_cell.length_b   1.000
_cell.length_c   1.000
_cell.angle_alpha   90.00
_cell.angle_beta   90.00
_cell.angle_gamma   90.00
#
_symmetry.space_group_name_H-M   'P 1'
#
loop_
_entity.id
_entity.type
_entity.pdbx_description
1 polymer ?
#
loop_
_entity_poly.entity_id
_entity_poly.type
_entity_poly.pdbx_seq_one_letter_code
_entity_poly.pdbx_strand_id
1 'polypeptide(L)'
;MTVTSLISLLSSKNPLTRNEAALALKDRQENSALEPLLAAIFKKENHGYNGTMVYALESLDCSKKLKEIFQILFYETFESKMSAYSILTNQEFEFTKQDLLEIQQIWDDCKLHPEKCPNYDEEETRAMMEDMVTSFIR
;
A
#
# COMPACT_ATOMS: atom_id res chain seq x y z
N MET A 1 5.73 21.46 12.90
CA MET A 1 4.59 20.65 13.32
C MET A 1 5.03 19.39 14.03
N THR A 2 4.27 18.97 15.01
CA THR A 2 4.51 17.71 15.70
C THR A 2 4.04 16.52 14.85
N VAL A 3 4.54 15.34 15.14
CA VAL A 3 4.07 14.11 14.49
C VAL A 3 2.56 13.94 14.70
N THR A 4 2.08 14.19 15.91
CA THR A 4 0.65 14.10 16.23
C THR A 4 -0.19 15.04 15.35
N SER A 5 0.26 16.27 15.15
CA SER A 5 -0.42 17.24 14.28
C SER A 5 -0.43 16.76 12.82
N LEU A 6 0.69 16.23 12.34
CA LEU A 6 0.77 15.70 10.97
C LEU A 6 -0.16 14.50 10.78
N ILE A 7 -0.21 13.60 11.75
CA ILE A 7 -1.13 12.45 11.70
C ILE A 7 -2.58 12.93 11.61
N SER A 8 -2.94 13.95 12.39
CA SER A 8 -4.30 14.53 12.34
C SER A 8 -4.66 15.06 10.95
N LEU A 9 -3.68 15.63 10.24
CA LEU A 9 -3.91 16.17 8.90
C LEU A 9 -4.16 15.09 7.85
N LEU A 10 -3.85 13.84 8.12
CA LEU A 10 -4.19 12.73 7.23
C LEU A 10 -5.70 12.54 7.08
N SER A 11 -6.48 13.08 8.00
CA SER A 11 -7.95 13.05 7.93
C SER A 11 -8.55 14.30 7.27
N SER A 12 -7.72 15.22 6.78
CA SER A 12 -8.20 16.42 6.08
C SER A 12 -9.00 16.04 4.85
N LYS A 13 -10.02 16.81 4.54
CA LYS A 13 -10.80 16.67 3.30
C LYS A 13 -10.05 17.18 2.08
N ASN A 14 -9.01 17.96 2.29
CA ASN A 14 -8.19 18.51 1.21
C ASN A 14 -7.07 17.51 0.85
N PRO A 15 -7.07 16.93 -0.36
CA PRO A 15 -6.06 15.96 -0.77
C PRO A 15 -4.63 16.51 -0.69
N LEU A 16 -4.44 17.79 -1.02
CA LEU A 16 -3.12 18.42 -0.97
C LEU A 16 -2.59 18.45 0.46
N THR A 17 -3.44 18.80 1.42
CA THR A 17 -3.07 18.82 2.84
C THR A 17 -2.69 17.43 3.33
N ARG A 18 -3.46 16.40 2.95
CA ARG A 18 -3.13 15.00 3.30
C ARG A 18 -1.77 14.60 2.74
N ASN A 19 -1.52 14.94 1.48
CA ASN A 19 -0.28 14.57 0.81
C ASN A 19 0.93 15.27 1.42
N GLU A 20 0.82 16.54 1.75
CA GLU A 20 1.89 17.28 2.42
C GLU A 20 2.21 16.69 3.79
N ALA A 21 1.17 16.32 4.55
CA ALA A 21 1.36 15.67 5.84
C ALA A 21 2.05 14.31 5.69
N ALA A 22 1.65 13.52 4.70
CA ALA A 22 2.26 12.21 4.43
C ALA A 22 3.75 12.36 4.10
N LEU A 23 4.11 13.32 3.24
CA LEU A 23 5.50 13.56 2.87
C LEU A 23 6.33 14.02 4.06
N ALA A 24 5.78 14.87 4.93
CA ALA A 24 6.45 15.30 6.14
C ALA A 24 6.70 14.14 7.10
N LEU A 25 5.74 13.22 7.23
CA LEU A 25 5.89 12.02 8.05
C LEU A 25 6.93 11.07 7.47
N LYS A 26 6.99 10.96 6.14
CA LYS A 26 8.02 10.20 5.45
C LYS A 26 9.41 10.74 5.78
N ASP A 27 9.59 12.05 5.66
CA ASP A 27 10.87 12.69 5.93
C ASP A 27 11.34 12.47 7.36
N ARG A 28 10.43 12.41 8.31
CA ARG A 28 10.74 12.16 9.72
C ARG A 28 11.00 10.71 10.05
N GLN A 29 10.65 9.79 9.15
CA GLN A 29 10.82 8.35 9.34
C GLN A 29 10.22 7.86 10.67
N GLU A 30 9.03 8.40 11.01
CA GLU A 30 8.34 8.10 12.27
C GLU A 30 7.44 6.87 12.11
N ASN A 31 7.85 5.73 12.67
CA ASN A 31 7.08 4.49 12.54
C ASN A 31 5.71 4.57 13.22
N SER A 32 5.51 5.49 14.16
CA SER A 32 4.19 5.72 14.76
C SER A 32 3.16 6.20 13.74
N ALA A 33 3.59 6.66 12.57
CA ALA A 33 2.71 7.08 11.47
C ALA A 33 2.20 5.91 10.64
N LEU A 34 2.75 4.70 10.79
CA LEU A 34 2.41 3.54 9.94
C LEU A 34 0.93 3.21 9.98
N GLU A 35 0.38 2.98 11.16
CA GLU A 35 -1.05 2.62 11.30
C GLU A 35 -1.98 3.73 10.84
N PRO A 36 -1.76 5.01 11.23
CA PRO A 36 -2.58 6.09 10.70
C PRO A 36 -2.53 6.24 9.18
N LEU A 37 -1.35 6.06 8.57
CA LEU A 37 -1.21 6.09 7.12
C LEU A 37 -1.98 4.96 6.46
N LEU A 38 -1.84 3.73 6.96
CA LEU A 38 -2.60 2.59 6.43
C LEU A 38 -4.10 2.82 6.56
N ALA A 39 -4.56 3.32 7.70
CA ALA A 39 -5.97 3.64 7.89
C ALA A 39 -6.48 4.67 6.87
N ALA A 40 -5.68 5.70 6.60
CA ALA A 40 -6.04 6.73 5.61
C ALA A 40 -6.04 6.15 4.18
N ILE A 41 -5.05 5.32 3.86
CA ILE A 41 -4.94 4.68 2.54
C ILE A 41 -6.17 3.84 2.23
N PHE A 42 -6.65 3.07 3.20
CA PHE A 42 -7.77 2.14 2.99
C PHE A 42 -9.14 2.77 3.14
N LYS A 43 -9.24 4.07 3.43
CA LYS A 43 -10.54 4.75 3.40
C LYS A 43 -11.08 4.75 1.99
N LYS A 44 -12.37 4.41 1.86
CA LYS A 44 -13.03 4.30 0.56
C LYS A 44 -12.91 5.59 -0.26
N GLU A 45 -13.10 6.73 0.38
CA GLU A 45 -13.03 8.03 -0.29
C GLU A 45 -11.64 8.39 -0.80
N ASN A 46 -10.61 7.71 -0.30
CA ASN A 46 -9.23 7.95 -0.73
C ASN A 46 -8.78 7.02 -1.85
N HIS A 47 -9.61 6.06 -2.23
CA HIS A 47 -9.30 5.16 -3.35
C HIS A 47 -9.04 5.97 -4.63
N GLY A 48 -7.91 5.74 -5.27
CA GLY A 48 -7.50 6.50 -6.44
C GLY A 48 -6.77 7.81 -6.12
N TYR A 49 -6.73 8.22 -4.85
CA TYR A 49 -6.13 9.49 -4.41
C TYR A 49 -5.11 9.29 -3.29
N ASN A 50 -4.61 8.08 -3.11
CA ASN A 50 -3.74 7.74 -1.99
C ASN A 50 -2.28 7.45 -2.35
N GLY A 51 -1.89 7.73 -3.60
CA GLY A 51 -0.54 7.40 -4.08
C GLY A 51 0.58 7.99 -3.23
N THR A 52 0.47 9.25 -2.83
CA THR A 52 1.47 9.91 -2.01
C THR A 52 1.54 9.29 -0.61
N MET A 53 0.40 8.89 -0.05
CA MET A 53 0.38 8.22 1.27
C MET A 53 1.05 6.85 1.20
N VAL A 54 0.83 6.10 0.13
CA VAL A 54 1.52 4.81 -0.07
C VAL A 54 3.02 5.04 -0.26
N TYR A 55 3.40 6.04 -1.02
CA TYR A 55 4.80 6.41 -1.20
C TYR A 55 5.46 6.71 0.15
N ALA A 56 4.75 7.36 1.06
CA ALA A 56 5.28 7.67 2.40
C ALA A 56 5.63 6.42 3.20
N LEU A 57 4.93 5.31 2.96
CA LEU A 57 5.21 4.04 3.64
C LEU A 57 6.60 3.48 3.33
N GLU A 58 7.21 3.89 2.20
CA GLU A 58 8.53 3.38 1.80
C GLU A 58 9.64 3.68 2.82
N SER A 59 9.48 4.71 3.64
CA SER A 59 10.43 5.09 4.69
C SER A 59 10.11 4.49 6.06
N LEU A 60 9.01 3.75 6.17
CA LEU A 60 8.55 3.19 7.44
C LEU A 60 8.74 1.68 7.44
N ASP A 61 8.76 1.10 8.64
CA ASP A 61 8.92 -0.35 8.79
C ASP A 61 7.58 -1.06 8.54
N CYS A 62 7.42 -1.59 7.34
CA CYS A 62 6.24 -2.34 6.92
C CYS A 62 6.38 -3.86 7.15
N SER A 63 7.41 -4.30 7.87
CA SER A 63 7.77 -5.72 7.99
C SER A 63 6.64 -6.63 8.47
N LYS A 64 5.69 -6.10 9.23
CA LYS A 64 4.55 -6.87 9.77
C LYS A 64 3.25 -6.62 9.00
N LYS A 65 3.34 -5.98 7.84
CA LYS A 65 2.17 -5.54 7.06
C LYS A 65 2.15 -6.12 5.65
N LEU A 66 2.70 -7.31 5.47
CA LEU A 66 2.80 -7.93 4.15
C LEU A 66 1.45 -7.99 3.45
N LYS A 67 0.41 -8.46 4.12
CA LYS A 67 -0.92 -8.59 3.53
C LYS A 67 -1.47 -7.24 3.08
N GLU A 68 -1.33 -6.22 3.92
CA GLU A 68 -1.82 -4.87 3.62
C GLU A 68 -1.11 -4.29 2.39
N ILE A 69 0.20 -4.51 2.27
CA ILE A 69 0.94 -4.03 1.11
C ILE A 69 0.51 -4.78 -0.15
N PHE A 70 0.24 -6.08 -0.07
CA PHE A 70 -0.32 -6.82 -1.19
C PHE A 70 -1.72 -6.32 -1.58
N GLN A 71 -2.57 -5.97 -0.61
CA GLN A 71 -3.88 -5.37 -0.90
C GLN A 71 -3.75 -4.09 -1.70
N ILE A 72 -2.79 -3.24 -1.35
CA ILE A 72 -2.49 -2.03 -2.11
C ILE A 72 -2.04 -2.40 -3.53
N LEU A 73 -1.13 -3.35 -3.66
CA LEU A 73 -0.63 -3.79 -4.96
C LEU A 73 -1.76 -4.25 -5.88
N PHE A 74 -2.73 -4.98 -5.34
CA PHE A 74 -3.80 -5.56 -6.17
C PHE A 74 -4.93 -4.56 -6.46
N TYR A 75 -5.36 -3.79 -5.49
CA TYR A 75 -6.64 -3.07 -5.57
C TYR A 75 -6.53 -1.56 -5.78
N GLU A 76 -5.34 -0.98 -5.62
CA GLU A 76 -5.16 0.47 -5.81
C GLU A 76 -4.76 0.80 -7.23
N THR A 77 -4.73 2.10 -7.56
CA THR A 77 -4.36 2.57 -8.89
C THR A 77 -2.85 2.45 -9.13
N PHE A 78 -2.43 2.70 -10.37
CA PHE A 78 -1.06 2.42 -10.81
C PHE A 78 0.01 3.06 -9.95
N GLU A 79 -0.14 4.34 -9.57
CA GLU A 79 0.83 5.03 -8.74
C GLU A 79 1.05 4.31 -7.40
N SER A 80 -0.05 3.94 -6.74
CA SER A 80 0.00 3.22 -5.47
C SER A 80 0.56 1.82 -5.64
N LYS A 81 0.24 1.13 -6.74
CA LYS A 81 0.80 -0.18 -7.07
C LYS A 81 2.34 -0.11 -7.17
N MET A 82 2.86 0.92 -7.81
CA MET A 82 4.32 1.06 -7.98
C MET A 82 5.02 1.27 -6.65
N SER A 83 4.44 2.07 -5.75
CA SER A 83 4.99 2.23 -4.40
C SER A 83 4.91 0.94 -3.60
N ALA A 84 3.80 0.21 -3.69
CA ALA A 84 3.66 -1.09 -3.03
C ALA A 84 4.70 -2.10 -3.55
N TYR A 85 4.91 -2.13 -4.86
CA TYR A 85 5.94 -2.96 -5.47
C TYR A 85 7.33 -2.63 -4.92
N SER A 86 7.64 -1.34 -4.80
CA SER A 86 8.91 -0.88 -4.24
C SER A 86 9.09 -1.34 -2.80
N ILE A 87 8.04 -1.23 -1.98
CA ILE A 87 8.08 -1.69 -0.59
C ILE A 87 8.31 -3.20 -0.52
N LEU A 88 7.58 -3.97 -1.33
CA LEU A 88 7.72 -5.44 -1.35
C LEU A 88 9.11 -5.88 -1.81
N THR A 89 9.73 -5.13 -2.71
CA THR A 89 11.05 -5.43 -3.25
C THR A 89 12.18 -5.07 -2.29
N ASN A 90 12.03 -3.95 -1.56
CA ASN A 90 13.13 -3.35 -0.81
C ASN A 90 13.11 -3.62 0.69
N GLN A 91 12.01 -4.09 1.24
CA GLN A 91 11.92 -4.39 2.68
C GLN A 91 11.88 -5.91 2.92
N GLU A 92 12.27 -6.30 4.11
CA GLU A 92 12.14 -7.68 4.57
C GLU A 92 10.84 -7.80 5.36
N PHE A 93 10.17 -8.95 5.26
CA PHE A 93 8.85 -9.16 5.86
C PHE A 93 8.83 -10.35 6.79
N GLU A 94 8.11 -10.21 7.90
CA GLU A 94 7.74 -11.29 8.80
C GLU A 94 6.31 -11.70 8.45
N PHE A 95 6.08 -12.98 8.19
CA PHE A 95 4.75 -13.45 7.81
C PHE A 95 4.55 -14.91 8.22
N THR A 96 3.28 -15.28 8.35
CA THR A 96 2.86 -16.63 8.72
C THR A 96 2.33 -17.35 7.49
N LYS A 97 2.10 -18.65 7.60
CA LYS A 97 1.41 -19.42 6.56
C LYS A 97 0.01 -18.89 6.31
N GLN A 98 -0.66 -18.43 7.36
CA GLN A 98 -1.99 -17.85 7.25
C GLN A 98 -1.96 -16.58 6.42
N ASP A 99 -0.96 -15.73 6.61
CA ASP A 99 -0.79 -14.52 5.80
C ASP A 99 -0.67 -14.88 4.31
N LEU A 100 0.12 -15.89 3.98
CA LEU A 100 0.30 -16.34 2.59
C LEU A 100 -1.00 -16.90 2.00
N LEU A 101 -1.78 -17.64 2.79
CA LEU A 101 -3.08 -18.15 2.35
C LEU A 101 -4.04 -17.00 2.05
N GLU A 102 -4.07 -15.99 2.90
CA GLU A 102 -4.94 -14.82 2.71
C GLU A 102 -4.53 -14.02 1.46
N ILE A 103 -3.22 -13.85 1.25
CA ILE A 103 -2.70 -13.17 0.06
C ILE A 103 -3.08 -13.95 -1.19
N GLN A 104 -2.94 -15.28 -1.18
CA GLN A 104 -3.33 -16.12 -2.32
C GLN A 104 -4.83 -15.98 -2.61
N GLN A 105 -5.66 -15.93 -1.57
CA GLN A 105 -7.11 -15.75 -1.74
C GLN A 105 -7.43 -14.41 -2.39
N ILE A 106 -6.74 -13.35 -1.99
CA ILE A 106 -6.92 -12.01 -2.58
C ILE A 106 -6.49 -12.03 -4.04
N TRP A 107 -5.36 -12.67 -4.36
CA TRP A 107 -4.89 -12.80 -5.74
C TRP A 107 -5.88 -13.58 -6.60
N ASP A 108 -6.44 -14.66 -6.07
CA ASP A 108 -7.46 -15.45 -6.76
C ASP A 108 -8.71 -14.61 -7.03
N ASP A 109 -9.12 -13.78 -6.07
CA ASP A 109 -10.23 -12.84 -6.25
C ASP A 109 -9.95 -11.84 -7.38
N CYS A 110 -8.72 -11.31 -7.43
CA CYS A 110 -8.29 -10.42 -8.51
C CYS A 110 -8.43 -11.08 -9.89
N LYS A 111 -8.01 -12.34 -9.99
CA LYS A 111 -8.08 -13.08 -11.26
C LYS A 111 -9.52 -13.38 -11.66
N LEU A 112 -10.40 -13.65 -10.69
CA LEU A 112 -11.81 -13.89 -10.94
C LEU A 112 -12.59 -12.62 -11.25
N HIS A 113 -12.18 -11.50 -10.67
CA HIS A 113 -12.86 -10.23 -10.78
C HIS A 113 -11.87 -9.13 -11.19
N PRO A 114 -11.28 -9.22 -12.39
CA PRO A 114 -10.26 -8.27 -12.82
C PRO A 114 -10.74 -6.83 -12.87
N GLU A 115 -12.05 -6.59 -12.94
CA GLU A 115 -12.63 -5.25 -12.88
C GLU A 115 -12.40 -4.55 -11.54
N LYS A 116 -12.10 -5.31 -10.48
CA LYS A 116 -11.76 -4.76 -9.16
C LYS A 116 -10.28 -4.40 -9.03
N CYS A 117 -9.46 -4.86 -9.96
CA CYS A 117 -8.01 -4.73 -9.90
C CYS A 117 -7.57 -3.75 -10.99
N PRO A 118 -7.34 -2.48 -10.64
CA PRO A 118 -6.95 -1.47 -11.63
C PRO A 118 -5.74 -1.91 -12.43
N ASN A 119 -5.75 -1.65 -13.74
CA ASN A 119 -4.67 -1.95 -14.67
C ASN A 119 -4.37 -3.46 -14.84
N TYR A 120 -5.28 -4.34 -14.41
CA TYR A 120 -5.10 -5.79 -14.57
C TYR A 120 -4.99 -6.19 -16.04
N ASP A 121 -5.67 -5.50 -16.92
CA ASP A 121 -5.65 -5.74 -18.38
C ASP A 121 -4.32 -5.35 -19.03
N GLU A 122 -3.50 -4.56 -18.36
CA GLU A 122 -2.16 -4.21 -18.84
C GLU A 122 -1.20 -5.36 -18.52
N GLU A 123 -0.60 -5.92 -19.57
CA GLU A 123 0.27 -7.09 -19.43
C GLU A 123 1.42 -6.86 -18.45
N GLU A 124 2.09 -5.71 -18.55
CA GLU A 124 3.23 -5.39 -17.68
C GLU A 124 2.82 -5.26 -16.21
N THR A 125 1.68 -4.65 -15.94
CA THR A 125 1.16 -4.50 -14.57
C THR A 125 0.77 -5.85 -13.99
N ARG A 126 0.06 -6.66 -14.78
CA ARG A 126 -0.32 -8.00 -14.36
C ARG A 126 0.90 -8.87 -14.09
N ALA A 127 1.92 -8.80 -14.94
CA ALA A 127 3.17 -9.54 -14.75
C ALA A 127 3.90 -9.12 -13.47
N MET A 128 3.89 -7.83 -13.15
CA MET A 128 4.48 -7.29 -11.94
C MET A 128 3.79 -7.87 -10.68
N MET A 129 2.47 -7.93 -10.69
CA MET A 129 1.70 -8.49 -9.58
C MET A 129 1.96 -10.00 -9.43
N GLU A 130 1.94 -10.74 -10.54
CA GLU A 130 2.21 -12.17 -10.56
C GLU A 130 3.61 -12.47 -10.04
N ASP A 131 4.59 -11.65 -10.41
CA ASP A 131 5.98 -11.79 -10.00
C ASP A 131 6.11 -11.67 -8.48
N MET A 132 5.41 -10.72 -7.89
CA MET A 132 5.42 -10.56 -6.43
C MET A 132 4.76 -11.74 -5.72
N VAL A 133 3.64 -12.22 -6.23
CA VAL A 133 2.97 -13.40 -5.68
C VAL A 133 3.92 -14.60 -5.73
N THR A 134 4.56 -14.82 -6.87
CA THR A 134 5.50 -15.91 -7.05
C THR A 134 6.68 -15.82 -6.08
N SER A 135 7.20 -14.62 -5.87
CA SER A 135 8.35 -14.38 -4.99
C SER A 135 8.07 -14.74 -3.53
N PHE A 136 6.84 -14.56 -3.06
CA PHE A 136 6.48 -14.78 -1.67
C PHE A 136 5.80 -16.14 -1.43
N ILE A 137 5.02 -16.62 -2.37
CA ILE A 137 4.11 -17.75 -2.14
C ILE A 137 4.63 -19.06 -2.77
N ARG A 138 5.43 -18.97 -3.83
CA ARG A 138 5.86 -20.16 -4.60
C ARG A 138 7.38 -20.39 -4.59
#